data_4a5750575a66748f58a7c881f19b4d7e
#
_entry.id   4a5750575a66748f58a7c881f19b4d7e
#
_cell.length_a   1.000
_cell.length_b   1.000
_cell.length_c   1.000
_cell.angle_alpha   90.00
_cell.angle_beta   90.00
_cell.angle_gamma   90.00
#
_symmetry.space_group_name_H-M   'P 1'
#
loop_
_entity.id
_entity.type
_entity.pdbx_description
1 polymer ?
#
loop_
_entity_poly.entity_id
_entity_poly.type
_entity_poly.pdbx_seq_one_letter_code
_entity_poly.pdbx_strand_id
1 'polypeptide(L)'
;MITQPLMKDGSTGIKNSPTAMAAMVNDVIEKSDVLKNALGDTRANGEDPSSLRQIGQVLDSLPKYRNAFQVGLWNMVGMILVNNMYWKNDEWVRKTLKGTLEVGDSIEDIWVEVATPEQYNANGASTLTDFKKADILSRFHVLNYQKKYQRTVSRKDFRQAFFSFSGVYDLVMRIVDTMYNGARWDYFLACKYLLARKINDGVMKVATVEDLTNTENIQDFLIQVQSVSNDMEFPDEEMTEAGNINSTAKTDQLFIPRNDVQAKVGVKALANAFNLEYAEYRGVELKINKFQFTPTEEKRLAILFANDPGYVPLTEEEKTALNSVFAVHIDKDWFFCMNYLFEFYEFEDPSTLKENFFLHDWKVISYSPFRNAVVYTTQSPTITSVTVTPATASVGKGAQLQLSAEVVATGFASKKVSWNVKGATSDATTITPNGLLVVGSDETATSLTVEAISLADSSKNGSATITVPSL
;
A
#
# COMPACT_ATOMS: atom_id res chain seq x y z
N MET A 1 -36.57 1.40 -1.09
CA MET A 1 -35.54 2.19 -1.80
C MET A 1 -35.77 3.67 -1.45
N ILE A 2 -34.94 4.23 -0.58
CA ILE A 2 -35.03 5.66 -0.22
C ILE A 2 -34.32 6.44 -1.31
N THR A 3 -35.02 6.75 -2.38
CA THR A 3 -34.36 7.32 -3.56
C THR A 3 -34.62 8.80 -3.77
N GLN A 4 -35.49 9.46 -3.00
CA GLN A 4 -35.86 10.83 -3.34
C GLN A 4 -35.81 11.92 -2.25
N PRO A 5 -36.06 11.66 -0.96
CA PRO A 5 -36.04 12.76 0.00
C PRO A 5 -34.63 13.18 0.43
N LEU A 6 -33.61 12.31 0.25
CA LEU A 6 -32.24 12.56 0.71
C LEU A 6 -31.34 13.25 -0.31
N MET A 7 -31.76 13.29 -1.57
CA MET A 7 -30.98 13.86 -2.67
C MET A 7 -31.84 14.88 -3.45
N LYS A 8 -32.05 16.03 -2.91
CA LYS A 8 -32.65 17.14 -3.64
C LYS A 8 -31.57 18.13 -4.08
N ASP A 9 -31.61 18.55 -5.33
CA ASP A 9 -30.85 19.68 -5.89
C ASP A 9 -29.36 19.42 -6.27
N GLY A 10 -28.97 18.24 -6.70
CA GLY A 10 -27.61 18.00 -7.20
C GLY A 10 -26.49 18.25 -6.19
N SER A 11 -26.82 18.43 -4.90
CA SER A 11 -25.79 18.55 -3.85
C SER A 11 -25.24 17.17 -3.49
N THR A 12 -23.92 17.06 -3.41
CA THR A 12 -23.17 15.83 -3.14
C THR A 12 -23.17 15.41 -1.67
N GLY A 13 -24.07 15.89 -0.84
CA GLY A 13 -24.15 15.58 0.59
C GLY A 13 -25.55 15.25 1.07
N ILE A 14 -25.66 14.40 2.10
CA ILE A 14 -26.90 14.17 2.82
C ILE A 14 -27.29 15.47 3.53
N LYS A 15 -28.44 16.05 3.15
CA LYS A 15 -28.95 17.21 3.87
C LYS A 15 -29.50 16.76 5.22
N ASN A 16 -29.04 17.37 6.28
CA ASN A 16 -29.54 17.18 7.64
C ASN A 16 -30.86 17.96 7.81
N SER A 17 -31.91 17.53 7.08
CA SER A 17 -33.24 18.10 7.23
C SER A 17 -34.11 17.21 8.10
N PRO A 18 -34.98 17.78 8.99
CA PRO A 18 -35.88 17.00 9.82
C PRO A 18 -36.76 16.03 9.00
N THR A 19 -37.20 16.44 7.82
CA THR A 19 -38.03 15.62 6.93
C THR A 19 -37.24 14.42 6.35
N ALA A 20 -35.97 14.63 5.97
CA ALA A 20 -35.11 13.54 5.48
C ALA A 20 -34.82 12.51 6.60
N MET A 21 -34.61 12.99 7.83
CA MET A 21 -34.37 12.12 8.97
C MET A 21 -35.63 11.35 9.38
N ALA A 22 -36.80 11.97 9.32
CA ALA A 22 -38.08 11.30 9.55
C ALA A 22 -38.31 10.18 8.51
N ALA A 23 -38.01 10.45 7.25
CA ALA A 23 -38.11 9.44 6.19
C ALA A 23 -37.16 8.26 6.43
N MET A 24 -35.93 8.52 6.90
CA MET A 24 -34.98 7.47 7.24
C MET A 24 -35.47 6.57 8.40
N VAL A 25 -35.95 7.18 9.48
CA VAL A 25 -36.52 6.46 10.63
C VAL A 25 -37.72 5.61 10.20
N ASN A 26 -38.60 6.16 9.39
CA ASN A 26 -39.78 5.45 8.89
C ASN A 26 -39.43 4.29 7.96
N ASP A 27 -38.41 4.42 7.12
CA ASP A 27 -37.95 3.33 6.25
C ASP A 27 -37.37 2.14 7.06
N VAL A 28 -36.64 2.42 8.15
CA VAL A 28 -36.19 1.38 9.09
C VAL A 28 -37.39 0.65 9.72
N ILE A 29 -38.41 1.41 10.14
CA ILE A 29 -39.62 0.82 10.72
C ILE A 29 -40.36 -0.05 9.71
N GLU A 30 -40.47 0.41 8.47
CA GLU A 30 -41.18 -0.32 7.40
C GLU A 30 -40.48 -1.60 6.95
N LYS A 31 -39.18 -1.71 7.13
CA LYS A 31 -38.39 -2.89 6.77
C LYS A 31 -38.36 -3.99 7.85
N SER A 32 -38.88 -3.70 9.03
CA SER A 32 -38.84 -4.63 10.16
C SER A 32 -40.27 -4.94 10.68
N ASP A 33 -40.70 -6.19 10.54
CA ASP A 33 -42.01 -6.63 11.08
C ASP A 33 -42.07 -6.50 12.59
N VAL A 34 -40.96 -6.64 13.30
CA VAL A 34 -40.88 -6.45 14.74
C VAL A 34 -41.19 -5.01 15.13
N LEU A 35 -40.69 -4.04 14.37
CA LEU A 35 -40.92 -2.62 14.61
C LEU A 35 -42.31 -2.18 14.16
N LYS A 36 -42.82 -2.69 13.04
CA LYS A 36 -44.18 -2.45 12.60
C LYS A 36 -45.21 -2.86 13.66
N ASN A 37 -45.04 -4.05 14.19
CA ASN A 37 -45.93 -4.58 15.23
C ASN A 37 -45.82 -3.80 16.56
N ALA A 38 -44.64 -3.27 16.91
CA ALA A 38 -44.40 -2.50 18.11
C ALA A 38 -44.93 -1.07 18.05
N LEU A 39 -44.80 -0.42 16.89
CA LEU A 39 -45.10 0.99 16.69
C LEU A 39 -46.45 1.23 16.01
N GLY A 40 -47.08 0.18 15.44
CA GLY A 40 -48.35 0.31 14.72
C GLY A 40 -48.25 1.41 13.62
N ASP A 41 -49.16 2.37 13.69
CA ASP A 41 -49.22 3.50 12.76
C ASP A 41 -48.32 4.67 13.16
N THR A 42 -47.59 4.59 14.27
CA THR A 42 -46.69 5.65 14.74
C THR A 42 -45.53 5.83 13.77
N ARG A 43 -45.43 7.01 13.17
CA ARG A 43 -44.36 7.38 12.22
C ARG A 43 -43.73 8.71 12.61
N ALA A 44 -42.46 8.86 12.30
CA ALA A 44 -41.72 10.11 12.50
C ALA A 44 -42.27 11.18 11.51
N ASN A 45 -42.51 12.38 12.03
CA ASN A 45 -42.88 13.55 11.24
C ASN A 45 -41.79 14.60 11.41
N GLY A 46 -41.21 15.05 10.30
CA GLY A 46 -40.13 16.03 10.31
C GLY A 46 -40.51 17.40 10.89
N GLU A 47 -41.81 17.71 10.91
CA GLU A 47 -42.35 18.95 11.46
C GLU A 47 -42.72 18.85 12.97
N ASP A 48 -42.83 17.62 13.48
CA ASP A 48 -43.20 17.35 14.87
C ASP A 48 -42.16 16.44 15.60
N PRO A 49 -41.27 17.05 16.41
CA PRO A 49 -40.28 16.31 17.20
C PRO A 49 -40.91 15.38 18.25
N SER A 50 -42.20 15.57 18.62
CA SER A 50 -42.86 14.72 19.59
C SER A 50 -43.08 13.29 19.06
N SER A 51 -43.29 13.13 17.77
CA SER A 51 -43.42 11.86 17.07
C SER A 51 -42.15 11.02 17.22
N LEU A 52 -40.97 11.63 17.09
CA LEU A 52 -39.70 10.96 17.25
C LEU A 52 -39.46 10.50 18.72
N ARG A 53 -39.86 11.32 19.67
CA ARG A 53 -39.77 10.94 21.10
C ARG A 53 -40.66 9.76 21.45
N GLN A 54 -41.86 9.67 20.88
CA GLN A 54 -42.76 8.52 21.08
C GLN A 54 -42.13 7.24 20.52
N ILE A 55 -41.58 7.29 19.32
CA ILE A 55 -40.83 6.18 18.71
C ILE A 55 -39.68 5.77 19.65
N GLY A 56 -38.86 6.71 20.11
CA GLY A 56 -37.76 6.46 21.03
C GLY A 56 -38.16 5.80 22.32
N GLN A 57 -39.31 6.17 22.91
CA GLN A 57 -39.87 5.54 24.11
C GLN A 57 -40.26 4.08 23.86
N VAL A 58 -40.89 3.76 22.75
CA VAL A 58 -41.27 2.39 22.39
C VAL A 58 -39.99 1.55 22.13
N LEU A 59 -39.02 2.08 21.41
CA LEU A 59 -37.75 1.39 21.14
C LEU A 59 -36.97 1.10 22.42
N ASP A 60 -37.02 1.99 23.42
CA ASP A 60 -36.34 1.81 24.70
C ASP A 60 -37.09 0.85 25.65
N SER A 61 -38.35 0.55 25.42
CA SER A 61 -39.17 -0.30 26.26
C SER A 61 -38.68 -1.75 26.33
N LEU A 62 -38.22 -2.31 25.23
CA LEU A 62 -37.71 -3.67 25.13
C LEU A 62 -36.43 -3.73 24.28
N PRO A 63 -35.41 -4.50 24.72
CA PRO A 63 -34.14 -4.65 23.95
C PRO A 63 -34.36 -5.11 22.52
N LYS A 64 -35.31 -6.03 22.28
CA LYS A 64 -35.58 -6.54 20.93
C LYS A 64 -36.02 -5.47 19.93
N TYR A 65 -36.71 -4.41 20.35
CA TYR A 65 -37.15 -3.32 19.47
C TYR A 65 -36.00 -2.41 19.14
N ARG A 66 -35.16 -2.11 20.13
CA ARG A 66 -33.94 -1.33 19.95
C ARG A 66 -32.99 -2.03 18.99
N ASN A 67 -32.72 -3.34 19.20
CA ASN A 67 -31.85 -4.12 18.35
C ASN A 67 -32.39 -4.20 16.92
N ALA A 68 -33.70 -4.44 16.74
CA ALA A 68 -34.32 -4.46 15.41
C ALA A 68 -34.17 -3.11 14.69
N PHE A 69 -34.31 -2.00 15.43
CA PHE A 69 -34.11 -0.66 14.88
C PHE A 69 -32.64 -0.41 14.48
N GLN A 70 -31.71 -0.82 15.32
CA GLN A 70 -30.28 -0.66 15.04
C GLN A 70 -29.84 -1.50 13.85
N VAL A 71 -30.21 -2.77 13.77
CA VAL A 71 -29.94 -3.62 12.61
C VAL A 71 -30.51 -3.00 11.32
N GLY A 72 -31.77 -2.50 11.38
CA GLY A 72 -32.37 -1.81 10.24
C GLY A 72 -31.61 -0.54 9.86
N LEU A 73 -31.17 0.23 10.84
CA LEU A 73 -30.34 1.42 10.64
C LEU A 73 -28.98 1.05 10.01
N TRP A 74 -28.35 -0.01 10.49
CA TRP A 74 -27.09 -0.52 9.96
C TRP A 74 -27.19 -1.00 8.52
N ASN A 75 -28.22 -1.75 8.20
CA ASN A 75 -28.45 -2.20 6.82
C ASN A 75 -28.66 -1.01 5.87
N MET A 76 -29.27 0.06 6.34
CA MET A 76 -29.42 1.29 5.58
C MET A 76 -28.10 2.03 5.42
N VAL A 77 -27.34 2.12 6.49
CA VAL A 77 -26.00 2.72 6.51
C VAL A 77 -25.04 1.91 5.63
N GLY A 78 -25.09 0.59 5.69
CA GLY A 78 -24.33 -0.28 4.79
C GLY A 78 -24.60 0.00 3.31
N MET A 79 -25.85 0.23 2.93
CA MET A 79 -26.21 0.62 1.55
C MET A 79 -25.69 2.03 1.19
N ILE A 80 -25.75 2.98 2.11
CA ILE A 80 -25.19 4.33 1.92
C ILE A 80 -23.65 4.26 1.82
N LEU A 81 -23.00 3.43 2.62
CA LEU A 81 -21.57 3.23 2.59
C LEU A 81 -21.06 2.57 1.32
N VAL A 82 -21.76 1.59 0.79
CA VAL A 82 -21.43 0.98 -0.51
C VAL A 82 -21.42 2.07 -1.60
N ASN A 83 -22.35 2.99 -1.56
CA ASN A 83 -22.38 4.13 -2.49
C ASN A 83 -21.28 5.18 -2.19
N ASN A 84 -20.88 5.34 -0.93
CA ASN A 84 -19.82 6.28 -0.51
C ASN A 84 -18.41 5.70 -0.65
N MET A 85 -18.23 4.37 -0.62
CA MET A 85 -16.93 3.74 -0.92
C MET A 85 -16.47 4.01 -2.36
N TYR A 86 -17.38 4.35 -3.26
CA TYR A 86 -17.09 4.83 -4.63
C TYR A 86 -16.88 6.35 -4.72
N TRP A 87 -16.73 7.04 -3.60
CA TRP A 87 -16.48 8.48 -3.60
C TRP A 87 -15.12 8.80 -4.24
N LYS A 88 -15.17 9.80 -5.13
CA LYS A 88 -14.02 10.24 -5.94
C LYS A 88 -12.76 10.64 -5.16
N ASN A 89 -12.85 10.81 -3.85
CA ASN A 89 -11.73 11.22 -3.00
C ASN A 89 -10.93 10.06 -2.38
N ASP A 90 -11.31 8.82 -2.63
CA ASP A 90 -10.58 7.65 -2.12
C ASP A 90 -9.62 7.07 -3.20
N GLU A 91 -8.81 7.96 -3.78
CA GLU A 91 -7.92 7.63 -4.90
C GLU A 91 -6.91 6.56 -4.53
N TRP A 92 -6.38 6.58 -3.31
CA TRP A 92 -5.42 5.59 -2.85
C TRP A 92 -6.03 4.18 -2.84
N VAL A 93 -7.16 3.99 -2.20
CA VAL A 93 -7.84 2.68 -2.17
C VAL A 93 -8.16 2.22 -3.60
N ARG A 94 -8.73 3.10 -4.42
CA ARG A 94 -9.14 2.76 -5.79
C ARG A 94 -7.96 2.40 -6.69
N LYS A 95 -6.78 3.03 -6.50
CA LYS A 95 -5.61 2.82 -7.36
C LYS A 95 -4.70 1.71 -6.88
N THR A 96 -4.63 1.47 -5.58
CA THR A 96 -3.67 0.52 -5.01
C THR A 96 -4.30 -0.80 -4.58
N LEU A 97 -5.61 -0.83 -4.26
CA LEU A 97 -6.31 -2.06 -3.89
C LEU A 97 -6.78 -2.81 -5.14
N LYS A 98 -6.32 -4.05 -5.32
CA LYS A 98 -6.52 -4.83 -6.55
C LYS A 98 -7.78 -5.72 -6.53
N GLY A 99 -8.21 -6.18 -5.36
CA GLY A 99 -9.35 -7.10 -5.26
C GLY A 99 -9.53 -7.67 -3.87
N THR A 100 -10.29 -8.77 -3.82
CA THR A 100 -10.60 -9.49 -2.58
C THR A 100 -10.20 -10.96 -2.71
N LEU A 101 -9.66 -11.52 -1.64
CA LEU A 101 -9.26 -12.92 -1.49
C LEU A 101 -10.07 -13.58 -0.38
N GLU A 102 -10.13 -14.89 -0.39
CA GLU A 102 -10.68 -15.64 0.74
C GLU A 102 -9.65 -15.76 1.87
N VAL A 103 -10.16 -15.86 3.10
CA VAL A 103 -9.26 -15.97 4.28
C VAL A 103 -8.56 -17.32 4.25
N GLY A 104 -7.23 -17.30 4.25
CA GLY A 104 -6.39 -18.49 4.16
C GLY A 104 -5.65 -18.63 2.84
N ASP A 105 -6.05 -17.89 1.80
CA ASP A 105 -5.34 -17.88 0.53
C ASP A 105 -4.00 -17.12 0.64
N SER A 106 -3.01 -17.55 -0.09
CA SER A 106 -1.76 -16.82 -0.33
C SER A 106 -1.67 -16.50 -1.81
N ILE A 107 -1.01 -15.40 -2.14
CA ILE A 107 -0.80 -15.02 -3.53
C ILE A 107 0.67 -15.17 -3.85
N GLU A 108 0.94 -15.75 -4.99
CA GLU A 108 2.25 -15.79 -5.59
C GLU A 108 2.31 -14.78 -6.74
N ASP A 109 3.25 -13.83 -6.65
CA ASP A 109 3.61 -12.91 -7.72
C ASP A 109 4.76 -13.55 -8.50
N ILE A 110 4.52 -13.86 -9.78
CA ILE A 110 5.45 -14.64 -10.61
C ILE A 110 5.89 -13.79 -11.79
N TRP A 111 7.18 -13.75 -12.02
CA TRP A 111 7.78 -13.26 -13.25
C TRP A 111 8.48 -14.40 -13.98
N VAL A 112 8.30 -14.46 -15.31
CA VAL A 112 8.91 -15.47 -16.18
C VAL A 112 9.78 -14.75 -17.20
N GLU A 113 11.00 -15.24 -17.37
CA GLU A 113 11.98 -14.70 -18.33
C GLU A 113 11.43 -14.68 -19.76
N VAL A 114 11.71 -13.60 -20.47
CA VAL A 114 11.36 -13.46 -21.90
C VAL A 114 12.22 -14.40 -22.72
N ALA A 115 11.58 -15.21 -23.58
CA ALA A 115 12.30 -16.17 -24.43
C ALA A 115 13.30 -15.48 -25.35
N THR A 116 14.54 -16.00 -25.37
CA THR A 116 15.59 -15.55 -26.28
C THR A 116 15.50 -16.30 -27.61
N PRO A 117 15.65 -15.61 -28.77
CA PRO A 117 15.61 -16.27 -30.05
C PRO A 117 16.88 -17.08 -30.31
N GLU A 118 16.73 -18.18 -31.00
CA GLU A 118 17.86 -18.96 -31.52
C GLU A 118 18.07 -18.71 -33.01
N GLN A 119 19.31 -18.89 -33.45
CA GLN A 119 19.59 -18.82 -34.88
C GLN A 119 18.99 -20.03 -35.60
N TYR A 120 18.18 -19.78 -36.63
CA TYR A 120 17.64 -20.84 -37.46
C TYR A 120 18.75 -21.52 -38.25
N ASN A 121 18.94 -22.83 -38.04
CA ASN A 121 19.90 -23.62 -38.81
C ASN A 121 19.14 -24.46 -39.86
N ALA A 122 19.19 -24.02 -41.12
CA ALA A 122 18.52 -24.69 -42.23
C ALA A 122 19.10 -26.08 -42.54
N ASN A 123 20.32 -26.41 -42.09
CA ASN A 123 21.01 -27.66 -42.39
C ASN A 123 20.86 -28.75 -41.33
N GLY A 124 19.92 -28.58 -40.41
CA GLY A 124 19.34 -29.72 -39.68
C GLY A 124 20.15 -30.34 -38.55
N ALA A 125 21.12 -29.65 -37.96
CA ALA A 125 21.61 -30.05 -36.62
C ALA A 125 20.75 -29.39 -35.55
N SER A 126 19.43 -29.64 -35.57
CA SER A 126 18.58 -29.19 -34.49
C SER A 126 18.71 -30.16 -33.31
N THR A 127 19.13 -29.68 -32.20
CA THR A 127 19.05 -30.34 -30.89
C THR A 127 17.57 -30.36 -30.45
N LEU A 128 16.77 -31.22 -31.09
CA LEU A 128 15.36 -31.48 -30.70
C LEU A 128 15.21 -31.89 -29.23
N THR A 129 16.33 -32.12 -28.55
CA THR A 129 16.41 -32.60 -27.16
C THR A 129 16.96 -31.54 -26.19
N ASP A 130 17.34 -30.35 -26.64
CA ASP A 130 17.78 -29.27 -25.73
C ASP A 130 16.56 -28.59 -25.13
N PHE A 131 16.33 -28.90 -23.86
CA PHE A 131 15.30 -28.25 -23.07
C PHE A 131 15.85 -26.95 -22.49
N LYS A 132 15.39 -25.80 -23.02
CA LYS A 132 15.65 -24.50 -22.40
C LYS A 132 14.57 -24.23 -21.37
N LYS A 133 14.99 -24.17 -20.13
CA LYS A 133 14.13 -23.85 -19.00
C LYS A 133 14.07 -22.34 -18.86
N ALA A 134 12.85 -21.77 -18.85
CA ALA A 134 12.68 -20.37 -18.50
C ALA A 134 13.11 -20.14 -17.03
N ASP A 135 13.78 -19.03 -16.78
CA ASP A 135 14.02 -18.57 -15.41
C ASP A 135 12.75 -17.99 -14.83
N ILE A 136 12.42 -18.38 -13.61
CA ILE A 136 11.18 -18.00 -12.94
C ILE A 136 11.54 -17.38 -11.60
N LEU A 137 11.14 -16.14 -11.42
CA LEU A 137 11.21 -15.45 -10.14
C LEU A 137 9.82 -15.43 -9.51
N SER A 138 9.73 -15.73 -8.22
CA SER A 138 8.47 -15.68 -7.51
C SER A 138 8.58 -15.05 -6.14
N ARG A 139 7.48 -14.43 -5.70
CA ARG A 139 7.33 -13.86 -4.37
C ARG A 139 5.95 -14.15 -3.81
N PHE A 140 5.91 -14.68 -2.60
CA PHE A 140 4.66 -14.93 -1.89
C PHE A 140 4.22 -13.70 -1.08
N HIS A 141 2.94 -13.37 -1.17
CA HIS A 141 2.28 -12.33 -0.38
C HIS A 141 1.25 -12.97 0.54
N VAL A 142 1.41 -12.72 1.83
CA VAL A 142 0.55 -13.27 2.86
C VAL A 142 -0.14 -12.15 3.64
N LEU A 143 -1.23 -12.50 4.31
CA LEU A 143 -1.96 -11.60 5.18
C LEU A 143 -1.02 -10.98 6.24
N ASN A 144 -0.82 -9.66 6.18
CA ASN A 144 0.08 -8.92 7.06
C ASN A 144 -0.57 -7.71 7.75
N TYR A 145 -1.82 -7.42 7.42
CA TYR A 145 -2.56 -6.31 8.01
C TYR A 145 -3.90 -6.81 8.55
N GLN A 146 -4.00 -6.92 9.87
CA GLN A 146 -5.22 -7.35 10.57
C GLN A 146 -5.59 -6.32 11.62
N LYS A 147 -6.60 -5.48 11.34
CA LYS A 147 -7.03 -4.41 12.23
C LYS A 147 -8.50 -4.55 12.61
N LYS A 148 -8.80 -4.03 13.78
CA LYS A 148 -10.15 -3.96 14.33
C LYS A 148 -10.41 -2.56 14.84
N TYR A 149 -11.46 -1.94 14.34
CA TYR A 149 -11.94 -0.64 14.81
C TYR A 149 -13.17 -0.85 15.67
N GLN A 150 -13.20 -0.22 16.81
CA GLN A 150 -14.30 -0.37 17.77
C GLN A 150 -14.91 0.97 18.14
N ARG A 151 -16.24 1.00 18.22
CA ARG A 151 -17.02 2.09 18.79
C ARG A 151 -18.08 1.52 19.73
N THR A 152 -18.33 2.24 20.81
CA THR A 152 -19.32 1.84 21.82
C THR A 152 -20.36 2.94 21.94
N VAL A 153 -21.63 2.55 21.96
CA VAL A 153 -22.77 3.45 22.21
C VAL A 153 -23.47 2.98 23.48
N SER A 154 -23.68 3.90 24.41
CA SER A 154 -24.43 3.58 25.62
C SER A 154 -25.93 3.73 25.42
N ARG A 155 -26.74 3.04 26.22
CA ARG A 155 -28.20 3.21 26.21
C ARG A 155 -28.61 4.66 26.44
N LYS A 156 -27.83 5.42 27.23
CA LYS A 156 -28.05 6.84 27.44
C LYS A 156 -27.88 7.65 26.17
N ASP A 157 -26.81 7.38 25.43
CA ASP A 157 -26.53 8.09 24.17
C ASP A 157 -27.60 7.77 23.13
N PHE A 158 -28.04 6.51 23.05
CA PHE A 158 -29.14 6.09 22.19
C PHE A 158 -30.44 6.86 22.51
N ARG A 159 -30.86 6.88 23.78
CA ARG A 159 -32.03 7.66 24.18
C ARG A 159 -31.89 9.14 23.86
N GLN A 160 -30.72 9.72 24.11
CA GLN A 160 -30.44 11.12 23.86
C GLN A 160 -30.52 11.47 22.37
N ALA A 161 -30.17 10.53 21.50
CA ALA A 161 -30.29 10.72 20.06
C ALA A 161 -31.74 10.98 19.60
N PHE A 162 -32.72 10.39 20.26
CA PHE A 162 -34.15 10.57 19.94
C PHE A 162 -34.79 11.85 20.51
N PHE A 163 -34.03 12.73 21.17
CA PHE A 163 -34.54 14.05 21.55
C PHE A 163 -34.61 15.03 20.36
N SER A 164 -33.86 14.77 19.31
CA SER A 164 -33.86 15.61 18.11
C SER A 164 -33.51 14.81 16.85
N PHE A 165 -33.95 15.27 15.68
CA PHE A 165 -33.58 14.65 14.41
C PHE A 165 -32.08 14.74 14.12
N SER A 166 -31.40 15.82 14.54
CA SER A 166 -29.95 15.93 14.44
C SER A 166 -29.24 14.90 15.28
N GLY A 167 -29.75 14.55 16.47
CA GLY A 167 -29.16 13.53 17.32
C GLY A 167 -29.18 12.14 16.71
N VAL A 168 -30.25 11.74 16.02
CA VAL A 168 -30.30 10.46 15.29
C VAL A 168 -29.28 10.45 14.15
N TYR A 169 -29.19 11.53 13.41
CA TYR A 169 -28.19 11.68 12.37
C TYR A 169 -26.76 11.58 12.93
N ASP A 170 -26.48 12.34 14.00
CA ASP A 170 -25.17 12.32 14.66
C ASP A 170 -24.78 10.93 15.17
N LEU A 171 -25.75 10.16 15.70
CA LEU A 171 -25.52 8.78 16.13
C LEU A 171 -25.05 7.92 14.96
N VAL A 172 -25.78 7.94 13.85
CA VAL A 172 -25.44 7.20 12.63
C VAL A 172 -24.08 7.61 12.11
N MET A 173 -23.84 8.91 11.97
CA MET A 173 -22.59 9.44 11.42
C MET A 173 -21.40 9.13 12.31
N ARG A 174 -21.52 9.23 13.63
CA ARG A 174 -20.44 8.90 14.57
C ARG A 174 -19.99 7.45 14.44
N ILE A 175 -20.92 6.54 14.33
CA ILE A 175 -20.60 5.12 14.23
C ILE A 175 -19.92 4.82 12.91
N VAL A 176 -20.47 5.32 11.82
CA VAL A 176 -20.02 5.03 10.47
C VAL A 176 -18.73 5.77 10.12
N ASP A 177 -18.77 7.09 10.18
CA ASP A 177 -17.68 7.92 9.68
C ASP A 177 -16.38 7.71 10.44
N THR A 178 -16.46 7.57 11.77
CA THR A 178 -15.24 7.44 12.57
C THR A 178 -14.51 6.11 12.38
N MET A 179 -15.25 5.02 12.13
CA MET A 179 -14.63 3.70 11.92
C MET A 179 -14.09 3.56 10.49
N TYR A 180 -14.89 3.90 9.51
CA TYR A 180 -14.50 3.77 8.11
C TYR A 180 -13.46 4.79 7.69
N ASN A 181 -13.57 6.04 8.14
CA ASN A 181 -12.54 7.06 7.90
C ASN A 181 -11.24 6.69 8.62
N GLY A 182 -11.33 6.08 9.81
CA GLY A 182 -10.19 5.51 10.50
C GLY A 182 -9.49 4.45 9.67
N ALA A 183 -10.23 3.47 9.14
CA ALA A 183 -9.70 2.40 8.31
C ALA A 183 -9.07 2.92 7.01
N ARG A 184 -9.70 3.91 6.36
CA ARG A 184 -9.15 4.54 5.14
C ARG A 184 -7.86 5.29 5.41
N TRP A 185 -7.85 6.07 6.49
CA TRP A 185 -6.64 6.80 6.87
C TRP A 185 -5.48 5.86 7.22
N ASP A 186 -5.76 4.79 7.94
CA ASP A 186 -4.75 3.78 8.29
C ASP A 186 -4.22 3.03 7.07
N TYR A 187 -5.09 2.71 6.12
CA TYR A 187 -4.68 2.13 4.84
C TYR A 187 -3.77 3.09 4.05
N PHE A 188 -4.14 4.36 3.94
CA PHE A 188 -3.29 5.38 3.32
C PHE A 188 -1.92 5.48 4.03
N LEU A 189 -1.91 5.52 5.37
CA LEU A 189 -0.68 5.58 6.14
C LEU A 189 0.20 4.34 5.95
N ALA A 190 -0.40 3.16 5.86
CA ALA A 190 0.32 1.92 5.60
C ALA A 190 0.95 1.91 4.19
N CYS A 191 0.20 2.34 3.16
CA CYS A 191 0.75 2.49 1.80
C CYS A 191 1.86 3.56 1.75
N LYS A 192 1.66 4.70 2.42
CA LYS A 192 2.68 5.76 2.54
C LYS A 192 3.94 5.25 3.24
N TYR A 193 3.78 4.48 4.33
CA TYR A 193 4.92 3.87 5.04
C TYR A 193 5.67 2.87 4.16
N LEU A 194 4.94 1.99 3.46
CA LEU A 194 5.53 1.03 2.52
C LEU A 194 6.37 1.77 1.46
N LEU A 195 5.80 2.82 0.85
CA LEU A 195 6.49 3.63 -0.15
C LEU A 195 7.74 4.30 0.43
N ALA A 196 7.62 4.98 1.57
CA ALA A 196 8.73 5.66 2.23
C ALA A 196 9.85 4.67 2.65
N ARG A 197 9.47 3.49 3.16
CA ARG A 197 10.43 2.44 3.53
C ARG A 197 11.17 1.94 2.30
N LYS A 198 10.47 1.67 1.20
CA LYS A 198 11.08 1.16 -0.03
C LYS A 198 11.97 2.19 -0.73
N ILE A 199 11.66 3.47 -0.63
CA ILE A 199 12.56 4.55 -1.06
C ILE A 199 13.88 4.50 -0.25
N ASN A 200 13.79 4.43 1.09
CA ASN A 200 14.97 4.37 1.96
C ASN A 200 15.77 3.05 1.83
N ASP A 201 15.10 1.95 1.49
CA ASP A 201 15.75 0.68 1.20
C ASP A 201 16.58 0.72 -0.10
N GLY A 202 16.38 1.75 -0.94
CA GLY A 202 17.09 1.91 -2.22
C GLY A 202 16.66 0.89 -3.27
N VAL A 203 15.38 0.47 -3.26
CA VAL A 203 14.85 -0.52 -4.22
C VAL A 203 14.30 0.11 -5.50
N MET A 204 14.23 1.44 -5.57
CA MET A 204 13.77 2.18 -6.73
C MET A 204 14.94 2.80 -7.49
N LYS A 205 14.85 2.89 -8.82
CA LYS A 205 15.81 3.65 -9.62
C LYS A 205 15.77 5.12 -9.21
N VAL A 206 16.94 5.73 -8.97
CA VAL A 206 17.04 7.14 -8.58
C VAL A 206 17.21 8.02 -9.81
N ALA A 207 16.32 8.99 -9.97
CA ALA A 207 16.42 10.09 -10.92
C ALA A 207 16.80 11.36 -10.13
N THR A 208 18.04 11.80 -10.23
CA THR A 208 18.51 13.01 -9.56
C THR A 208 18.01 14.24 -10.30
N VAL A 209 17.40 15.18 -9.58
CA VAL A 209 16.81 16.41 -10.08
C VAL A 209 17.32 17.61 -9.30
N GLU A 210 17.37 18.77 -9.92
CA GLU A 210 17.71 20.03 -9.25
C GLU A 210 16.56 20.55 -8.38
N ASP A 211 16.88 21.38 -7.41
CA ASP A 211 15.85 21.99 -6.55
C ASP A 211 14.94 22.92 -7.36
N LEU A 212 13.63 22.80 -7.19
CA LEU A 212 12.60 23.51 -7.96
C LEU A 212 12.44 24.99 -7.50
N THR A 213 13.53 25.76 -7.58
CA THR A 213 13.60 27.16 -7.16
C THR A 213 13.24 28.15 -8.28
N ASN A 214 13.58 27.82 -9.52
CA ASN A 214 13.38 28.67 -10.70
C ASN A 214 12.54 27.92 -11.77
N THR A 215 12.21 28.62 -12.85
CA THR A 215 11.37 28.07 -13.94
C THR A 215 12.14 27.04 -14.77
N GLU A 216 13.43 27.24 -14.96
CA GLU A 216 14.30 26.34 -15.73
C GLU A 216 14.38 24.96 -15.05
N ASN A 217 14.71 24.90 -13.77
CA ASN A 217 14.75 23.63 -13.01
C ASN A 217 13.40 22.90 -13.02
N ILE A 218 12.27 23.65 -13.04
CA ILE A 218 10.93 23.03 -13.14
C ILE A 218 10.72 22.43 -14.54
N GLN A 219 11.18 23.11 -15.59
CA GLN A 219 11.11 22.57 -16.97
C GLN A 219 11.98 21.34 -17.11
N ASP A 220 13.21 21.38 -16.61
CA ASP A 220 14.13 20.23 -16.63
C ASP A 220 13.57 19.04 -15.86
N PHE A 221 12.95 19.28 -14.68
CA PHE A 221 12.24 18.24 -13.94
C PHE A 221 11.13 17.60 -14.77
N LEU A 222 10.34 18.40 -15.49
CA LEU A 222 9.25 17.89 -16.31
C LEU A 222 9.75 17.10 -17.52
N ILE A 223 10.83 17.58 -18.16
CA ILE A 223 11.50 16.86 -19.24
C ILE A 223 11.99 15.50 -18.73
N GLN A 224 12.59 15.47 -17.55
CA GLN A 224 13.08 14.23 -16.96
C GLN A 224 11.94 13.27 -16.59
N VAL A 225 10.83 13.76 -16.03
CA VAL A 225 9.62 12.94 -15.76
C VAL A 225 9.08 12.34 -17.06
N GLN A 226 9.04 13.14 -18.14
CA GLN A 226 8.59 12.67 -19.44
C GLN A 226 9.55 11.63 -20.03
N SER A 227 10.86 11.86 -19.95
CA SER A 227 11.87 10.91 -20.42
C SER A 227 11.72 9.57 -19.70
N VAL A 228 11.66 9.57 -18.38
CA VAL A 228 11.45 8.35 -17.58
C VAL A 228 10.13 7.66 -17.96
N SER A 229 9.05 8.44 -18.14
CA SER A 229 7.76 7.88 -18.57
C SER A 229 7.84 7.18 -19.92
N ASN A 230 8.60 7.75 -20.86
CA ASN A 230 8.84 7.14 -22.18
C ASN A 230 9.74 5.90 -22.06
N ASP A 231 10.80 5.97 -21.25
CA ASP A 231 11.73 4.86 -21.04
C ASP A 231 11.02 3.66 -20.39
N MET A 232 10.07 3.89 -19.47
CA MET A 232 9.27 2.83 -18.87
C MET A 232 8.41 2.04 -19.88
N GLU A 233 8.11 2.58 -21.06
CA GLU A 233 7.37 1.85 -22.11
C GLU A 233 8.22 0.80 -22.80
N PHE A 234 9.54 0.91 -22.70
CA PHE A 234 10.47 -0.05 -23.31
C PHE A 234 10.92 -1.11 -22.30
N PRO A 235 11.21 -2.33 -22.78
CA PRO A 235 11.75 -3.37 -21.92
C PRO A 235 13.11 -2.96 -21.33
N ASP A 236 13.20 -2.85 -20.01
CA ASP A 236 14.39 -2.48 -19.26
C ASP A 236 14.42 -3.23 -17.92
N GLU A 237 15.62 -3.55 -17.43
CA GLU A 237 15.85 -4.22 -16.15
C GLU A 237 16.26 -3.27 -15.02
N GLU A 238 16.69 -2.05 -15.35
CA GLU A 238 17.23 -1.11 -14.36
C GLU A 238 16.18 -0.52 -13.42
N MET A 239 14.90 -0.51 -13.85
CA MET A 239 13.81 0.11 -13.09
C MET A 239 13.09 -0.84 -12.15
N THR A 240 13.44 -2.13 -12.15
CA THR A 240 12.85 -3.14 -11.28
C THR A 240 13.79 -3.49 -10.12
N GLU A 241 13.21 -3.81 -8.96
CA GLU A 241 14.02 -4.29 -7.83
C GLU A 241 14.67 -5.64 -8.11
N ALA A 242 13.95 -6.55 -8.75
CA ALA A 242 14.44 -7.90 -9.03
C ALA A 242 15.49 -7.94 -10.16
N GLY A 243 15.69 -6.85 -10.92
CA GLY A 243 16.57 -6.84 -12.08
C GLY A 243 15.99 -7.63 -13.26
N ASN A 244 14.69 -7.79 -13.31
CA ASN A 244 13.98 -8.44 -14.39
C ASN A 244 13.58 -7.45 -15.47
N ILE A 245 13.53 -7.89 -16.72
CA ILE A 245 13.05 -7.08 -17.83
C ILE A 245 11.56 -6.82 -17.66
N ASN A 246 11.16 -5.55 -17.63
CA ASN A 246 9.76 -5.14 -17.57
C ASN A 246 9.53 -3.90 -18.42
N SER A 247 8.28 -3.71 -18.88
CA SER A 247 7.81 -2.50 -19.55
C SER A 247 6.46 -2.09 -18.99
N THR A 248 6.20 -0.79 -18.92
CA THR A 248 4.95 -0.24 -18.35
C THR A 248 4.36 0.78 -19.31
N ALA A 249 3.22 0.46 -19.92
CA ALA A 249 2.51 1.39 -20.79
C ALA A 249 2.10 2.66 -20.04
N LYS A 250 2.00 3.81 -20.73
CA LYS A 250 1.65 5.11 -20.11
C LYS A 250 0.35 5.09 -19.32
N THR A 251 -0.64 4.34 -19.77
CA THR A 251 -1.93 4.18 -19.06
C THR A 251 -1.81 3.42 -17.74
N ASP A 252 -0.74 2.67 -17.59
CA ASP A 252 -0.45 1.81 -16.45
C ASP A 252 0.60 2.40 -15.51
N GLN A 253 1.09 3.59 -15.83
CA GLN A 253 2.01 4.35 -15.00
C GLN A 253 1.24 5.15 -13.94
N LEU A 254 1.73 5.13 -12.71
CA LEU A 254 1.21 5.88 -11.58
C LEU A 254 2.26 6.90 -11.12
N PHE A 255 1.95 8.18 -11.27
CA PHE A 255 2.82 9.27 -10.84
C PHE A 255 2.35 9.84 -9.51
N ILE A 256 3.24 9.90 -8.52
CA ILE A 256 2.95 10.31 -7.13
C ILE A 256 3.78 11.56 -6.79
N PRO A 257 3.34 12.77 -7.18
CA PRO A 257 4.03 14.00 -6.85
C PRO A 257 3.70 14.46 -5.42
N ARG A 258 4.67 15.07 -4.77
CA ARG A 258 4.46 15.83 -3.54
C ARG A 258 3.62 17.08 -3.82
N ASN A 259 2.67 17.41 -2.94
CA ASN A 259 1.71 18.49 -3.18
C ASN A 259 2.35 19.86 -3.51
N ASP A 260 3.45 20.22 -2.86
CA ASP A 260 4.14 21.49 -3.15
C ASP A 260 4.82 21.48 -4.51
N VAL A 261 5.34 20.32 -4.95
CA VAL A 261 5.89 20.12 -6.30
C VAL A 261 4.78 20.27 -7.34
N GLN A 262 3.64 19.60 -7.12
CA GLN A 262 2.48 19.72 -7.99
C GLN A 262 2.00 21.17 -8.11
N ALA A 263 1.97 21.93 -6.99
CA ALA A 263 1.58 23.34 -7.01
C ALA A 263 2.59 24.20 -7.79
N LYS A 264 3.90 24.01 -7.57
CA LYS A 264 4.95 24.74 -8.31
C LYS A 264 4.88 24.48 -9.81
N VAL A 265 4.72 23.22 -10.19
CA VAL A 265 4.56 22.81 -11.59
C VAL A 265 3.28 23.39 -12.20
N GLY A 266 2.14 23.30 -11.51
CA GLY A 266 0.85 23.80 -12.00
C GLY A 266 0.85 25.30 -12.25
N VAL A 267 1.38 26.10 -11.32
CA VAL A 267 1.39 27.56 -11.44
C VAL A 267 2.39 28.05 -12.50
N LYS A 268 3.59 27.50 -12.54
CA LYS A 268 4.64 27.97 -13.46
C LYS A 268 4.55 27.38 -14.87
N ALA A 269 4.04 26.16 -15.01
CA ALA A 269 3.78 25.58 -16.31
C ALA A 269 2.58 26.21 -17.02
N LEU A 270 1.51 26.55 -16.28
CA LEU A 270 0.36 27.30 -16.82
C LEU A 270 0.71 28.72 -17.25
N ALA A 271 1.71 29.35 -16.61
CA ALA A 271 2.17 30.69 -17.00
C ALA A 271 2.90 30.71 -18.37
N ASN A 272 3.40 29.56 -18.83
CA ASN A 272 4.21 29.49 -20.07
C ASN A 272 3.61 28.67 -21.20
N ALA A 273 2.46 28.00 -21.06
CA ALA A 273 2.02 27.04 -22.08
C ALA A 273 0.52 26.95 -22.28
N PHE A 274 0.11 27.28 -23.46
CA PHE A 274 -1.11 26.86 -24.12
C PHE A 274 -1.10 25.36 -24.55
N ASN A 275 -0.44 24.45 -23.87
CA ASN A 275 -0.36 23.06 -24.29
C ASN A 275 -1.23 22.15 -23.42
N LEU A 276 -2.40 21.83 -23.97
CA LEU A 276 -3.37 20.85 -23.47
C LEU A 276 -2.82 19.39 -23.37
N GLU A 277 -1.72 19.10 -24.04
CA GLU A 277 -1.05 17.79 -24.05
C GLU A 277 -0.30 17.45 -22.74
N TYR A 278 -0.23 18.39 -21.81
CA TYR A 278 0.52 18.23 -20.55
C TYR A 278 -0.07 17.18 -19.61
N ALA A 279 -1.35 16.88 -19.73
CA ALA A 279 -2.02 15.86 -18.91
C ALA A 279 -1.75 14.42 -19.38
N GLU A 280 -1.35 14.23 -20.64
CA GLU A 280 -1.08 12.91 -21.22
C GLU A 280 0.30 12.33 -20.87
N TYR A 281 1.23 13.18 -20.41
CA TYR A 281 2.63 12.79 -20.22
C TYR A 281 2.96 12.11 -18.89
N ARG A 282 2.05 12.14 -17.90
CA ARG A 282 2.36 11.74 -16.52
C ARG A 282 1.71 10.43 -16.05
N GLY A 283 0.98 9.75 -16.92
CA GLY A 283 0.15 8.65 -16.44
C GLY A 283 -0.94 9.12 -15.48
N VAL A 284 -1.39 8.26 -14.58
CA VAL A 284 -2.43 8.60 -13.59
C VAL A 284 -1.80 9.20 -12.35
N GLU A 285 -2.15 10.44 -12.00
CA GLU A 285 -1.67 11.06 -10.75
C GLU A 285 -2.33 10.46 -9.51
N LEU A 286 -1.50 10.22 -8.49
CA LEU A 286 -1.94 9.89 -7.13
C LEU A 286 -1.33 10.89 -6.15
N LYS A 287 -2.16 11.64 -5.43
CA LYS A 287 -1.70 12.75 -4.61
C LYS A 287 -1.18 12.32 -3.25
N ILE A 288 -0.02 12.86 -2.85
CA ILE A 288 0.54 12.73 -1.52
C ILE A 288 0.88 14.11 -0.95
N ASN A 289 0.58 14.33 0.32
CA ASN A 289 0.91 15.60 0.97
C ASN A 289 2.43 15.79 1.09
N LYS A 290 3.10 14.82 1.69
CA LYS A 290 4.55 14.74 1.88
C LYS A 290 4.95 13.27 1.96
N PHE A 291 6.19 12.94 1.58
CA PHE A 291 6.76 11.61 1.82
C PHE A 291 7.15 11.41 3.29
N GLN A 292 7.44 12.48 4.00
CA GLN A 292 7.63 12.47 5.45
C GLN A 292 6.33 12.28 6.22
N PHE A 293 6.49 11.86 7.48
CA PHE A 293 5.38 11.71 8.41
C PHE A 293 5.31 12.90 9.37
N THR A 294 4.08 13.34 9.64
CA THR A 294 3.83 14.27 10.73
C THR A 294 3.88 13.54 12.08
N PRO A 295 4.13 14.24 13.21
CA PRO A 295 4.12 13.59 14.53
C PRO A 295 2.82 12.86 14.84
N THR A 296 1.69 13.31 14.29
CA THR A 296 0.38 12.65 14.45
C THR A 296 0.32 11.35 13.64
N GLU A 297 0.83 11.34 12.41
CA GLU A 297 0.92 10.15 11.57
C GLU A 297 1.87 9.12 12.18
N GLU A 298 3.02 9.53 12.73
CA GLU A 298 3.97 8.64 13.41
C GLU A 298 3.37 7.97 14.65
N LYS A 299 2.69 8.73 15.50
CA LYS A 299 1.98 8.18 16.65
C LYS A 299 0.92 7.15 16.22
N ARG A 300 0.23 7.43 15.13
CA ARG A 300 -0.80 6.51 14.62
C ARG A 300 -0.18 5.26 14.01
N LEU A 301 0.92 5.37 13.25
CA LEU A 301 1.69 4.23 12.74
C LEU A 301 2.23 3.35 13.87
N ALA A 302 2.75 3.94 14.94
CA ALA A 302 3.22 3.22 16.11
C ALA A 302 2.12 2.40 16.80
N ILE A 303 0.88 2.91 16.84
CA ILE A 303 -0.29 2.17 17.33
C ILE A 303 -0.70 1.09 16.32
N LEU A 304 -0.72 1.44 15.04
CA LEU A 304 -1.16 0.56 13.97
C LEU A 304 -0.29 -0.69 13.86
N PHE A 305 1.02 -0.57 14.04
CA PHE A 305 2.00 -1.65 13.91
C PHE A 305 2.67 -2.05 15.23
N ALA A 306 2.08 -1.73 16.40
CA ALA A 306 2.68 -1.97 17.71
C ALA A 306 3.09 -3.43 17.97
N ASN A 307 2.38 -4.39 17.36
CA ASN A 307 2.62 -5.83 17.54
C ASN A 307 3.04 -6.51 16.22
N ASP A 308 3.48 -5.74 15.23
CA ASP A 308 3.92 -6.27 13.95
C ASP A 308 5.46 -6.42 13.96
N PRO A 309 6.00 -7.66 13.94
CA PRO A 309 7.45 -7.87 13.96
C PRO A 309 8.16 -7.39 12.69
N GLY A 310 7.41 -7.16 11.61
CA GLY A 310 7.94 -6.62 10.35
C GLY A 310 7.99 -5.09 10.30
N TYR A 311 7.43 -4.41 11.29
CA TYR A 311 7.45 -2.95 11.35
C TYR A 311 8.77 -2.43 11.92
N VAL A 312 9.50 -1.70 11.11
CA VAL A 312 10.73 -0.99 11.52
C VAL A 312 10.47 0.51 11.41
N PRO A 313 10.41 1.25 12.53
CA PRO A 313 10.28 2.70 12.49
C PRO A 313 11.39 3.34 11.65
N LEU A 314 11.05 4.41 10.92
CA LEU A 314 12.06 5.19 10.19
C LEU A 314 12.95 5.94 11.18
N THR A 315 14.27 5.93 10.93
CA THR A 315 15.22 6.74 11.70
C THR A 315 15.09 8.23 11.37
N GLU A 316 15.67 9.11 12.17
CA GLU A 316 15.60 10.55 11.91
C GLU A 316 16.36 10.93 10.63
N GLU A 317 17.43 10.21 10.30
CA GLU A 317 18.17 10.35 9.04
C GLU A 317 17.30 9.96 7.84
N GLU A 318 16.62 8.81 7.93
CA GLU A 318 15.69 8.33 6.88
C GLU A 318 14.53 9.33 6.68
N LYS A 319 13.96 9.85 7.76
CA LYS A 319 12.91 10.88 7.71
C LYS A 319 13.41 12.17 7.05
N THR A 320 14.63 12.58 7.41
CA THR A 320 15.24 13.79 6.85
C THR A 320 15.53 13.62 5.36
N ALA A 321 16.03 12.45 4.95
CA ALA A 321 16.28 12.12 3.56
C ALA A 321 15.02 12.21 2.69
N LEU A 322 13.87 11.80 3.20
CA LEU A 322 12.59 11.88 2.48
C LEU A 322 12.14 13.33 2.15
N ASN A 323 12.74 14.36 2.75
CA ASN A 323 12.49 15.76 2.36
C ASN A 323 12.97 16.08 0.94
N SER A 324 14.01 15.40 0.49
CA SER A 324 14.58 15.58 -0.83
C SER A 324 13.77 14.93 -1.94
N VAL A 325 12.79 14.08 -1.60
CA VAL A 325 11.96 13.38 -2.59
C VAL A 325 10.86 14.31 -3.11
N PHE A 326 10.81 14.49 -4.41
CA PHE A 326 9.83 15.33 -5.10
C PHE A 326 8.64 14.53 -5.63
N ALA A 327 8.92 13.37 -6.23
CA ALA A 327 7.90 12.50 -6.79
C ALA A 327 8.38 11.06 -6.84
N VAL A 328 7.44 10.15 -7.03
CA VAL A 328 7.70 8.74 -7.35
C VAL A 328 6.89 8.37 -8.60
N HIS A 329 7.49 7.59 -9.49
CA HIS A 329 6.85 7.09 -10.69
C HIS A 329 6.93 5.58 -10.67
N ILE A 330 5.79 4.90 -10.67
CA ILE A 330 5.70 3.45 -10.51
C ILE A 330 4.71 2.85 -11.51
N ASP A 331 4.85 1.57 -11.75
CA ASP A 331 3.81 0.77 -12.38
C ASP A 331 2.57 0.73 -11.46
N LYS A 332 1.35 0.79 -12.02
CA LYS A 332 0.10 0.69 -11.25
C LYS A 332 0.02 -0.58 -10.42
N ASP A 333 0.70 -1.65 -10.85
CA ASP A 333 0.73 -2.95 -10.20
C ASP A 333 1.90 -3.11 -9.22
N TRP A 334 2.69 -2.05 -9.02
CA TRP A 334 3.74 -2.03 -8.01
C TRP A 334 3.16 -2.18 -6.59
N PHE A 335 2.07 -1.48 -6.25
CA PHE A 335 1.33 -1.76 -5.02
C PHE A 335 0.57 -3.07 -5.17
N PHE A 336 0.91 -4.04 -4.34
CA PHE A 336 0.26 -5.34 -4.29
C PHE A 336 -0.59 -5.45 -3.03
N CYS A 337 -1.79 -4.85 -3.09
CA CYS A 337 -2.69 -4.76 -1.95
C CYS A 337 -4.03 -5.45 -2.27
N MET A 338 -4.50 -6.30 -1.36
CA MET A 338 -5.79 -7.02 -1.50
C MET A 338 -6.52 -7.12 -0.18
N ASN A 339 -7.86 -7.12 -0.23
CA ASN A 339 -8.70 -7.37 0.92
C ASN A 339 -8.85 -8.87 1.17
N TYR A 340 -8.83 -9.28 2.44
CA TYR A 340 -9.29 -10.59 2.89
C TYR A 340 -10.64 -10.51 3.58
N LEU A 341 -10.80 -9.53 4.46
CA LEU A 341 -12.01 -9.34 5.24
C LEU A 341 -12.25 -7.85 5.45
N PHE A 342 -13.45 -7.41 5.17
CA PHE A 342 -13.89 -6.06 5.51
C PHE A 342 -15.33 -6.15 5.98
N GLU A 343 -15.52 -6.48 7.27
CA GLU A 343 -16.81 -6.82 7.83
C GLU A 343 -17.10 -6.04 9.09
N PHE A 344 -18.38 -5.79 9.28
CA PHE A 344 -18.93 -5.05 10.37
C PHE A 344 -19.76 -5.97 11.26
N TYR A 345 -19.51 -5.90 12.59
CA TYR A 345 -20.22 -6.66 13.61
C TYR A 345 -20.71 -5.75 14.72
N GLU A 346 -21.83 -6.14 15.33
CA GLU A 346 -22.35 -5.52 16.54
C GLU A 346 -22.45 -6.56 17.67
N PHE A 347 -22.26 -6.09 18.90
CA PHE A 347 -22.39 -6.89 20.11
C PHE A 347 -23.01 -6.06 21.24
N GLU A 348 -24.17 -6.48 21.76
CA GLU A 348 -24.78 -5.89 22.94
C GLU A 348 -24.20 -6.52 24.20
N ASP A 349 -23.71 -5.69 25.12
CA ASP A 349 -23.30 -6.09 26.48
C ASP A 349 -24.42 -5.80 27.47
N PRO A 350 -25.19 -6.81 27.90
CA PRO A 350 -26.31 -6.62 28.81
C PRO A 350 -25.86 -6.23 30.23
N SER A 351 -24.59 -6.48 30.58
CA SER A 351 -24.06 -6.15 31.89
C SER A 351 -23.81 -4.65 32.08
N THR A 352 -23.43 -3.96 30.98
CA THR A 352 -23.11 -2.54 31.02
C THR A 352 -24.10 -1.66 30.23
N LEU A 353 -25.13 -2.27 29.63
CA LEU A 353 -26.12 -1.61 28.77
C LEU A 353 -25.46 -0.80 27.65
N LYS A 354 -24.39 -1.38 27.06
CA LYS A 354 -23.63 -0.79 25.98
C LYS A 354 -23.70 -1.67 24.76
N GLU A 355 -23.70 -1.04 23.61
CA GLU A 355 -23.54 -1.70 22.32
C GLU A 355 -22.18 -1.38 21.76
N ASN A 356 -21.50 -2.43 21.34
CA ASN A 356 -20.16 -2.35 20.76
C ASN A 356 -20.25 -2.68 19.27
N PHE A 357 -19.67 -1.82 18.48
CA PHE A 357 -19.58 -1.95 17.04
C PHE A 357 -18.15 -2.21 16.66
N PHE A 358 -17.93 -3.19 15.79
CA PHE A 358 -16.62 -3.63 15.35
C PHE A 358 -16.57 -3.60 13.83
N LEU A 359 -15.54 -2.97 13.30
CA LEU A 359 -15.16 -3.09 11.88
C LEU A 359 -13.84 -3.87 11.83
N HIS A 360 -13.87 -5.04 11.21
CA HIS A 360 -12.70 -5.85 10.92
C HIS A 360 -12.17 -5.50 9.55
N ASP A 361 -10.88 -5.21 9.47
CA ASP A 361 -10.20 -4.82 8.23
C ASP A 361 -8.91 -5.63 8.09
N TRP A 362 -8.95 -6.66 7.24
CA TRP A 362 -7.84 -7.56 6.99
C TRP A 362 -7.39 -7.46 5.54
N LYS A 363 -6.10 -7.22 5.32
CA LYS A 363 -5.51 -6.96 4.01
C LYS A 363 -4.11 -7.55 3.87
N VAL A 364 -3.72 -7.80 2.64
CA VAL A 364 -2.31 -7.76 2.24
C VAL A 364 -1.97 -6.32 1.87
N ILE A 365 -0.89 -5.80 2.43
CA ILE A 365 -0.28 -4.53 2.02
C ILE A 365 1.17 -4.84 1.67
N SER A 366 1.48 -4.90 0.39
CA SER A 366 2.77 -5.30 -0.13
C SER A 366 3.07 -4.57 -1.44
N TYR A 367 4.20 -4.90 -2.05
CA TYR A 367 4.62 -4.38 -3.35
C TYR A 367 5.23 -5.51 -4.19
N SER A 368 5.21 -5.36 -5.50
CA SER A 368 5.85 -6.28 -6.43
C SER A 368 7.28 -5.81 -6.74
N PRO A 369 8.32 -6.63 -6.52
CA PRO A 369 9.70 -6.30 -6.88
C PRO A 369 9.96 -6.37 -8.38
N PHE A 370 9.00 -6.95 -9.15
CA PHE A 370 9.10 -7.17 -10.59
C PHE A 370 8.59 -5.99 -11.42
N ARG A 371 8.09 -4.93 -10.76
CA ARG A 371 7.46 -3.78 -11.40
C ARG A 371 8.35 -2.55 -11.37
N ASN A 372 8.28 -1.75 -12.42
CA ASN A 372 9.07 -0.53 -12.56
C ASN A 372 8.77 0.48 -11.45
N ALA A 373 9.83 1.07 -10.88
CA ALA A 373 9.73 2.09 -9.84
C ALA A 373 10.92 3.06 -9.92
N VAL A 374 10.63 4.35 -9.99
CA VAL A 374 11.61 5.44 -10.06
C VAL A 374 11.29 6.50 -9.01
N VAL A 375 12.29 6.99 -8.29
CA VAL A 375 12.18 8.08 -7.32
C VAL A 375 12.93 9.32 -7.80
N TYR A 376 12.28 10.48 -7.77
CA TYR A 376 12.88 11.77 -8.11
C TYR A 376 13.31 12.49 -6.83
N THR A 377 14.60 12.79 -6.73
CA THR A 377 15.20 13.38 -5.53
C THR A 377 16.33 14.35 -5.88
N THR A 378 16.59 15.31 -5.00
CA THR A 378 17.77 16.21 -5.12
C THR A 378 19.06 15.55 -4.63
N GLN A 379 18.98 14.38 -4.02
CA GLN A 379 20.18 13.70 -3.52
C GLN A 379 20.75 12.78 -4.59
N SER A 380 22.06 12.90 -4.82
CA SER A 380 22.78 11.97 -5.69
C SER A 380 23.02 10.63 -4.98
N PRO A 381 22.70 9.50 -5.63
CA PRO A 381 22.95 8.19 -5.05
C PRO A 381 24.46 7.92 -4.94
N THR A 382 24.92 7.54 -3.75
CA THR A 382 26.33 7.19 -3.52
C THR A 382 26.48 6.01 -2.60
N ILE A 383 27.47 5.14 -2.88
CA ILE A 383 27.84 4.02 -2.04
C ILE A 383 29.12 4.38 -1.29
N THR A 384 29.07 4.32 0.04
CA THR A 384 30.22 4.59 0.88
C THR A 384 31.09 3.36 1.06
N SER A 385 30.50 2.24 1.46
CA SER A 385 31.21 0.98 1.71
C SER A 385 30.30 -0.23 1.58
N VAL A 386 30.95 -1.38 1.33
CA VAL A 386 30.34 -2.71 1.40
C VAL A 386 31.13 -3.56 2.40
N THR A 387 30.44 -4.19 3.34
CA THR A 387 31.06 -5.03 4.37
C THR A 387 30.42 -6.41 4.34
N VAL A 388 31.23 -7.47 4.28
CA VAL A 388 30.77 -8.87 4.32
C VAL A 388 30.89 -9.44 5.73
N THR A 389 29.84 -10.11 6.19
CA THR A 389 29.79 -10.76 7.50
C THR A 389 29.39 -12.24 7.35
N PRO A 390 30.14 -13.18 7.97
CA PRO A 390 31.39 -12.98 8.71
C PRO A 390 32.56 -12.66 7.79
N ALA A 391 33.50 -11.81 8.23
CA ALA A 391 34.70 -11.46 7.46
C ALA A 391 35.67 -12.61 7.32
N THR A 392 35.64 -13.60 8.25
CA THR A 392 36.40 -14.84 8.21
C THR A 392 35.55 -15.98 8.73
N ALA A 393 35.63 -17.14 8.09
CA ALA A 393 34.96 -18.37 8.55
C ALA A 393 35.74 -19.62 8.12
N SER A 394 35.39 -20.74 8.73
CA SER A 394 35.89 -22.07 8.31
C SER A 394 34.71 -22.92 7.87
N VAL A 395 34.78 -23.49 6.67
CA VAL A 395 33.70 -24.27 6.06
C VAL A 395 34.26 -25.53 5.48
N GLY A 396 33.73 -26.69 5.91
CA GLY A 396 34.17 -28.01 5.40
C GLY A 396 33.72 -28.23 3.96
N LYS A 397 34.40 -29.17 3.29
CA LYS A 397 34.01 -29.64 1.94
C LYS A 397 32.60 -30.21 1.97
N GLY A 398 31.77 -29.88 0.98
CA GLY A 398 30.35 -30.24 0.90
C GLY A 398 29.43 -29.49 1.85
N ALA A 399 29.94 -28.55 2.65
CA ALA A 399 29.16 -27.75 3.59
C ALA A 399 28.75 -26.40 3.00
N GLN A 400 27.82 -25.71 3.68
CA GLN A 400 27.27 -24.44 3.29
C GLN A 400 27.50 -23.37 4.37
N LEU A 401 27.63 -22.11 3.95
CA LEU A 401 27.73 -20.96 4.83
C LEU A 401 26.88 -19.81 4.30
N GLN A 402 26.03 -19.26 5.13
CA GLN A 402 25.32 -18.04 4.82
C GLN A 402 26.21 -16.83 5.13
N LEU A 403 26.44 -16.01 4.12
CA LEU A 403 27.10 -14.70 4.22
C LEU A 403 26.07 -13.61 4.02
N SER A 404 26.30 -12.46 4.64
CA SER A 404 25.50 -11.24 4.45
C SER A 404 26.40 -10.07 4.06
N ALA A 405 25.88 -9.18 3.22
CA ALA A 405 26.57 -7.92 2.87
C ALA A 405 25.79 -6.75 3.44
N GLU A 406 26.49 -5.87 4.16
CA GLU A 406 25.97 -4.59 4.59
C GLU A 406 26.53 -3.49 3.68
N VAL A 407 25.62 -2.74 3.03
CA VAL A 407 25.96 -1.65 2.12
C VAL A 407 25.57 -0.33 2.77
N VAL A 408 26.56 0.52 3.04
CA VAL A 408 26.34 1.89 3.51
C VAL A 408 26.17 2.79 2.29
N ALA A 409 24.96 3.33 2.15
CA ALA A 409 24.56 4.13 0.99
C ALA A 409 23.86 5.42 1.42
N THR A 410 23.94 6.45 0.58
CA THR A 410 23.20 7.72 0.73
C THR A 410 22.48 8.05 -0.57
N GLY A 411 21.53 9.00 -0.54
CA GLY A 411 20.79 9.43 -1.71
C GLY A 411 19.88 8.34 -2.31
N PHE A 412 19.43 7.39 -1.48
CA PHE A 412 18.58 6.27 -1.89
C PHE A 412 19.24 5.29 -2.89
N ALA A 413 20.57 5.24 -2.91
CA ALA A 413 21.28 4.33 -3.78
C ALA A 413 20.92 2.86 -3.47
N SER A 414 20.89 2.03 -4.50
CA SER A 414 20.62 0.60 -4.36
C SER A 414 21.65 -0.08 -3.48
N LYS A 415 21.19 -0.83 -2.48
CA LYS A 415 22.02 -1.62 -1.57
C LYS A 415 22.27 -3.05 -2.06
N LYS A 416 21.93 -3.34 -3.30
CA LYS A 416 22.13 -4.67 -3.88
C LYS A 416 23.60 -4.92 -4.17
N VAL A 417 23.97 -6.20 -4.02
CA VAL A 417 25.32 -6.68 -4.33
C VAL A 417 25.23 -7.89 -5.25
N SER A 418 26.23 -8.03 -6.10
CA SER A 418 26.54 -9.29 -6.76
C SER A 418 27.60 -10.05 -5.95
N TRP A 419 27.45 -11.37 -5.85
CA TRP A 419 28.38 -12.22 -5.14
C TRP A 419 29.29 -12.94 -6.12
N ASN A 420 30.55 -13.08 -5.72
CA ASN A 420 31.55 -13.83 -6.49
C ASN A 420 32.45 -14.63 -5.56
N VAL A 421 32.86 -15.82 -5.98
CA VAL A 421 33.84 -16.67 -5.27
C VAL A 421 35.12 -16.72 -6.08
N LYS A 422 36.25 -16.37 -5.48
CA LYS A 422 37.57 -16.41 -6.06
C LYS A 422 38.42 -17.49 -5.37
N GLY A 423 39.27 -18.15 -6.15
CA GLY A 423 40.21 -19.15 -5.65
C GLY A 423 39.61 -20.55 -5.52
N ALA A 424 38.36 -20.76 -5.97
CA ALA A 424 37.78 -22.10 -6.06
C ALA A 424 38.46 -22.92 -7.16
N THR A 425 38.68 -24.22 -6.89
CA THR A 425 39.21 -25.18 -7.84
C THR A 425 38.15 -26.18 -8.32
N SER A 426 37.01 -26.22 -7.64
CA SER A 426 35.85 -27.03 -8.00
C SER A 426 34.73 -26.16 -8.58
N ASP A 427 34.13 -26.58 -9.71
CA ASP A 427 32.98 -25.95 -10.32
C ASP A 427 31.71 -26.09 -9.44
N ALA A 428 31.71 -27.04 -8.49
CA ALA A 428 30.64 -27.21 -7.52
C ALA A 428 30.71 -26.20 -6.36
N THR A 429 31.81 -25.43 -6.25
CA THR A 429 31.92 -24.33 -5.27
C THR A 429 31.29 -23.08 -5.84
N THR A 430 30.10 -22.74 -5.35
CA THR A 430 29.29 -21.63 -5.86
C THR A 430 28.73 -20.78 -4.74
N ILE A 431 28.29 -19.56 -5.08
CA ILE A 431 27.54 -18.69 -4.17
C ILE A 431 26.25 -18.24 -4.84
N THR A 432 25.17 -18.29 -4.10
CA THR A 432 23.86 -17.82 -4.59
C THR A 432 23.76 -16.30 -4.52
N PRO A 433 22.83 -15.67 -5.28
CA PRO A 433 22.56 -14.23 -5.18
C PRO A 433 22.20 -13.76 -3.77
N ASN A 434 21.71 -14.66 -2.91
CA ASN A 434 21.39 -14.39 -1.51
C ASN A 434 22.56 -14.59 -0.54
N GLY A 435 23.77 -14.83 -1.07
CA GLY A 435 24.97 -14.97 -0.24
C GLY A 435 25.15 -16.36 0.42
N LEU A 436 24.45 -17.39 -0.04
CA LEU A 436 24.68 -18.76 0.43
C LEU A 436 25.84 -19.38 -0.36
N LEU A 437 27.00 -19.51 0.30
CA LEU A 437 28.16 -20.20 -0.23
C LEU A 437 27.96 -21.71 -0.07
N VAL A 438 28.18 -22.46 -1.15
CA VAL A 438 28.23 -23.92 -1.18
C VAL A 438 29.65 -24.33 -1.55
N VAL A 439 30.35 -25.05 -0.69
CA VAL A 439 31.70 -25.55 -0.98
C VAL A 439 31.59 -26.93 -1.59
N GLY A 440 32.19 -27.14 -2.75
CA GLY A 440 32.20 -28.44 -3.42
C GLY A 440 32.84 -29.54 -2.55
N SER A 441 32.34 -30.77 -2.64
CA SER A 441 32.91 -31.92 -1.93
C SER A 441 34.31 -32.30 -2.46
N ASP A 442 34.59 -31.91 -3.69
CA ASP A 442 35.86 -32.11 -4.42
C ASP A 442 36.77 -30.87 -4.39
N GLU A 443 36.42 -29.84 -3.62
CA GLU A 443 37.24 -28.66 -3.48
C GLU A 443 38.64 -28.96 -2.93
N THR A 444 39.67 -28.47 -3.58
CA THR A 444 41.06 -28.67 -3.17
C THR A 444 41.72 -27.40 -2.63
N ALA A 445 41.10 -26.24 -2.87
CA ALA A 445 41.58 -24.98 -2.30
C ALA A 445 41.43 -24.99 -0.77
N THR A 446 42.45 -24.52 -0.07
CA THR A 446 42.45 -24.40 1.40
C THR A 446 41.91 -23.06 1.85
N SER A 447 41.77 -22.08 0.93
CA SER A 447 41.25 -20.76 1.20
C SER A 447 40.48 -20.23 -0.03
N LEU A 448 39.31 -19.71 0.22
CA LEU A 448 38.45 -19.05 -0.77
C LEU A 448 38.25 -17.59 -0.40
N THR A 449 38.16 -16.73 -1.37
CA THR A 449 37.76 -15.34 -1.15
C THR A 449 36.36 -15.12 -1.72
N VAL A 450 35.40 -14.75 -0.87
CA VAL A 450 34.07 -14.40 -1.29
C VAL A 450 33.97 -12.87 -1.33
N GLU A 451 33.52 -12.33 -2.45
CA GLU A 451 33.35 -10.90 -2.66
C GLU A 451 31.88 -10.55 -2.87
N ALA A 452 31.45 -9.47 -2.21
CA ALA A 452 30.20 -8.78 -2.49
C ALA A 452 30.50 -7.45 -3.17
N ILE A 453 30.07 -7.28 -4.40
CA ILE A 453 30.31 -6.08 -5.21
C ILE A 453 29.00 -5.31 -5.34
N SER A 454 29.01 -4.01 -5.02
CA SER A 454 27.81 -3.16 -5.18
C SER A 454 27.36 -3.10 -6.64
N LEU A 455 26.07 -3.32 -6.91
CA LEU A 455 25.50 -3.16 -8.25
C LEU A 455 25.35 -1.67 -8.63
N ALA A 456 25.21 -0.77 -7.64
CA ALA A 456 25.10 0.66 -7.90
C ALA A 456 26.46 1.34 -8.16
N ASP A 457 27.55 0.79 -7.60
CA ASP A 457 28.93 1.28 -7.80
C ASP A 457 29.90 0.10 -7.71
N SER A 458 30.28 -0.44 -8.86
CA SER A 458 31.17 -1.59 -8.97
C SER A 458 32.58 -1.36 -8.41
N SER A 459 32.97 -0.10 -8.12
CA SER A 459 34.24 0.21 -7.45
C SER A 459 34.20 -0.11 -5.96
N LYS A 460 33.02 -0.33 -5.38
CA LYS A 460 32.81 -0.62 -3.95
C LYS A 460 32.50 -2.09 -3.75
N ASN A 461 33.37 -2.75 -3.05
CA ASN A 461 33.24 -4.17 -2.70
C ASN A 461 33.64 -4.43 -1.24
N GLY A 462 33.16 -5.55 -0.73
CA GLY A 462 33.58 -6.14 0.54
C GLY A 462 33.99 -7.58 0.32
N SER A 463 34.88 -8.11 1.12
CA SER A 463 35.35 -9.48 0.98
C SER A 463 35.36 -10.25 2.30
N ALA A 464 35.21 -11.55 2.21
CA ALA A 464 35.39 -12.52 3.31
C ALA A 464 36.38 -13.59 2.91
N THR A 465 37.22 -14.00 3.87
CA THR A 465 38.15 -15.12 3.70
C THR A 465 37.58 -16.39 4.33
N ILE A 466 37.40 -17.42 3.52
CA ILE A 466 36.82 -18.70 3.94
C ILE A 466 37.92 -19.77 3.91
N THR A 467 38.26 -20.31 5.07
CA THR A 467 39.20 -21.44 5.19
C THR A 467 38.46 -22.73 4.95
N VAL A 468 38.97 -23.55 4.03
CA VAL A 468 38.47 -24.90 3.78
C VAL A 468 39.47 -25.90 4.41
N PRO A 469 39.13 -26.54 5.55
CA PRO A 469 40.04 -27.50 6.20
C PRO A 469 40.30 -28.67 5.28
N SER A 470 41.59 -29.09 5.19
CA SER A 470 41.95 -30.39 4.66
C SER A 470 41.50 -31.44 5.66
N LEU A 471 40.65 -32.37 5.26
CA LEU A 471 40.29 -33.54 6.06
C LEU A 471 41.55 -34.35 6.39
#